data_02e37399328f320127a18b94b3418b1b
#
_entry.id   02e37399328f320127a18b94b3418b1b
#
_cell.length_a   1.000
_cell.length_b   1.000
_cell.length_c   1.000
_cell.angle_alpha   90.00
_cell.angle_beta   90.00
_cell.angle_gamma   90.00
#
_symmetry.space_group_name_H-M   'P 1'
#
loop_
_entity.id
_entity.type
_entity.pdbx_description
1 polymer ?
#
loop_
_entity_poly.entity_id
_entity_poly.type
_entity_poly.pdbx_seq_one_letter_code
_entity_poly.pdbx_strand_id
1 'polypeptide(L)'
;PEMCQQVLDASIIGRAARRGYIETHCHQIRDYTLNKQKQTDDYPYGGGCGMVLYAQPIADCLRAVQKEVAEQGRPAPHIVFLTAGGQRYTEEHARRLAEYDNLTLVCGHYEGIDERVIEAFADEEISIGDYILTGGELASLVVADSVLRLKPGVLAEQKGYEEESYWDGLLEYPQYTRPEVWEGRAVPDVLLGGDHQKIDAWRGEKSRERTRLRRPELYEQWCESHPITELPKWKRGENMRLVKTDEQFAAAARIFVEGRRTTCAENWTPEYCASLNEEEYLLQLRQEKAAGWVCYLHTTKDVPDGIVSINHKVGH
;
A
#
# COMPACT_ATOMS: atom_id res chain seq x y z
N PRO A 1 7.43 -27.10 3.49
CA PRO A 1 8.63 -26.54 4.15
C PRO A 1 9.78 -26.29 3.18
N GLU A 2 10.15 -27.23 2.31
CA GLU A 2 11.32 -27.11 1.43
C GLU A 2 11.31 -25.84 0.58
N MET A 3 10.18 -25.52 -0.06
CA MET A 3 10.03 -24.30 -0.85
C MET A 3 10.22 -23.04 0.02
N CYS A 4 9.61 -22.99 1.19
CA CYS A 4 9.75 -21.85 2.09
C CYS A 4 11.20 -21.72 2.56
N GLN A 5 11.83 -22.81 2.98
CA GLN A 5 13.22 -22.80 3.42
C GLN A 5 14.18 -22.33 2.34
N GLN A 6 14.03 -22.80 1.10
CA GLN A 6 14.87 -22.35 -0.01
C GLN A 6 14.78 -20.85 -0.27
N VAL A 7 13.59 -20.27 -0.16
CA VAL A 7 13.39 -18.82 -0.32
C VAL A 7 13.98 -18.04 0.87
N LEU A 8 13.73 -18.50 2.09
CA LEU A 8 14.23 -17.83 3.31
C LEU A 8 15.75 -17.91 3.43
N ASP A 9 16.39 -18.96 2.90
CA ASP A 9 17.86 -19.11 2.88
C ASP A 9 18.53 -18.29 1.77
N ALA A 10 17.74 -17.73 0.85
CA ALA A 10 18.25 -17.01 -0.30
C ALA A 10 18.41 -15.51 -0.06
N SER A 11 19.18 -14.85 -0.95
CA SER A 11 19.30 -13.40 -1.09
C SER A 11 19.53 -12.64 0.21
N ILE A 12 18.80 -11.57 0.46
CA ILE A 12 18.96 -10.65 1.61
C ILE A 12 18.55 -11.35 2.90
N ILE A 13 17.40 -12.02 2.93
CA ILE A 13 16.88 -12.71 4.11
C ILE A 13 17.86 -13.80 4.56
N GLY A 14 18.31 -14.66 3.64
CA GLY A 14 19.29 -15.71 3.97
C GLY A 14 20.64 -15.16 4.43
N ARG A 15 21.09 -14.01 3.92
CA ARG A 15 22.31 -13.36 4.44
C ARG A 15 22.10 -12.81 5.85
N ALA A 16 20.95 -12.23 6.14
CA ALA A 16 20.60 -11.72 7.44
C ALA A 16 20.53 -12.85 8.49
N ALA A 17 19.94 -14.00 8.14
CA ALA A 17 19.89 -15.19 8.99
C ALA A 17 21.31 -15.71 9.29
N ARG A 18 22.18 -15.85 8.27
CA ARG A 18 23.57 -16.28 8.48
C ARG A 18 24.41 -15.32 9.31
N ARG A 19 24.03 -14.04 9.39
CA ARG A 19 24.64 -13.01 10.23
C ARG A 19 24.05 -12.93 11.64
N GLY A 20 22.99 -13.70 11.92
CA GLY A 20 22.33 -13.73 13.21
C GLY A 20 21.43 -12.52 13.51
N TYR A 21 21.02 -11.76 12.49
CA TYR A 21 20.05 -10.67 12.66
C TYR A 21 18.62 -11.16 12.83
N ILE A 22 18.31 -12.31 12.22
CA ILE A 22 17.01 -12.99 12.25
C ILE A 22 17.21 -14.50 12.33
N GLU A 23 16.20 -15.19 12.81
CA GLU A 23 16.09 -16.65 12.76
C GLU A 23 14.80 -17.03 12.03
N THR A 24 14.85 -18.09 11.22
CA THR A 24 13.69 -18.61 10.50
C THR A 24 13.60 -20.12 10.66
N HIS A 25 12.42 -20.62 11.04
CA HIS A 25 12.15 -22.04 11.24
C HIS A 25 10.91 -22.46 10.45
N CYS A 26 11.02 -23.54 9.72
CA CYS A 26 9.91 -24.12 8.96
C CYS A 26 9.45 -25.43 9.58
N HIS A 27 8.27 -25.43 10.19
CA HIS A 27 7.66 -26.63 10.75
C HIS A 27 6.76 -27.31 9.71
N GLN A 28 6.88 -28.64 9.61
CA GLN A 28 6.03 -29.46 8.77
C GLN A 28 4.84 -29.98 9.57
N ILE A 29 3.64 -29.46 9.34
CA ILE A 29 2.41 -29.86 10.06
C ILE A 29 2.21 -31.37 10.01
N ARG A 30 2.59 -32.03 8.90
CA ARG A 30 2.49 -33.47 8.70
C ARG A 30 3.29 -34.29 9.71
N ASP A 31 4.30 -33.74 10.34
CA ASP A 31 5.11 -34.43 11.35
C ASP A 31 4.44 -34.50 12.71
N TYR A 32 3.39 -33.71 12.92
CA TYR A 32 2.61 -33.64 14.17
C TYR A 32 1.31 -34.47 14.11
N THR A 33 1.05 -35.19 13.01
CA THR A 33 -0.13 -36.04 12.93
C THR A 33 0.09 -37.34 13.68
N LEU A 34 -0.95 -37.81 14.37
CA LEU A 34 -0.98 -39.09 15.04
C LEU A 34 -1.27 -40.27 14.10
N ASN A 35 -1.66 -39.95 12.87
CA ASN A 35 -2.01 -40.93 11.86
C ASN A 35 -0.73 -41.57 11.26
N LYS A 36 -0.69 -42.90 11.18
CA LYS A 36 0.44 -43.68 10.62
C LYS A 36 0.73 -43.33 9.18
N GLN A 37 -0.28 -42.94 8.39
CA GLN A 37 -0.17 -42.54 7.00
C GLN A 37 0.26 -41.08 6.87
N LYS A 38 0.46 -40.38 7.99
CA LYS A 38 0.78 -38.93 8.02
C LYS A 38 -0.25 -38.07 7.27
N GLN A 39 -1.51 -38.48 7.32
CA GLN A 39 -2.62 -37.72 6.72
C GLN A 39 -2.92 -36.48 7.58
N THR A 40 -3.16 -35.35 6.93
CA THR A 40 -3.39 -34.04 7.58
C THR A 40 -4.69 -33.40 7.18
N ASP A 41 -5.52 -34.07 6.37
CA ASP A 41 -6.72 -33.52 5.73
C ASP A 41 -7.80 -34.58 5.59
N ASP A 42 -9.08 -34.14 5.54
CA ASP A 42 -10.27 -34.98 5.30
C ASP A 42 -11.38 -34.17 4.63
N TYR A 43 -12.45 -34.85 4.26
CA TYR A 43 -13.63 -34.23 3.68
C TYR A 43 -14.31 -33.25 4.66
N PRO A 44 -14.82 -32.11 4.16
CA PRO A 44 -15.54 -31.16 5.01
C PRO A 44 -16.87 -31.74 5.51
N TYR A 45 -17.22 -31.42 6.75
CA TYR A 45 -18.58 -31.67 7.23
C TYR A 45 -19.60 -30.87 6.41
N GLY A 46 -20.75 -31.43 6.14
CA GLY A 46 -21.77 -30.81 5.30
C GLY A 46 -21.62 -31.12 3.82
N GLY A 47 -20.56 -31.82 3.42
CA GLY A 47 -20.26 -32.14 2.02
C GLY A 47 -19.61 -30.98 1.28
N GLY A 48 -19.28 -31.20 0.02
CA GLY A 48 -18.57 -30.25 -0.83
C GLY A 48 -17.42 -30.89 -1.58
N CYS A 49 -16.78 -30.13 -2.45
CA CYS A 49 -15.55 -30.56 -3.13
C CYS A 49 -14.34 -30.20 -2.28
N GLY A 50 -13.25 -30.98 -2.44
CA GLY A 50 -11.98 -30.71 -1.79
C GLY A 50 -11.83 -31.31 -0.40
N MET A 51 -10.80 -30.89 0.30
CA MET A 51 -10.36 -31.40 1.61
C MET A 51 -10.14 -30.21 2.54
N VAL A 52 -10.20 -30.46 3.85
CA VAL A 52 -9.92 -29.46 4.90
C VAL A 52 -8.82 -30.00 5.79
N LEU A 53 -7.87 -29.16 6.17
CA LEU A 53 -6.80 -29.55 7.09
C LEU A 53 -7.34 -29.81 8.50
N TYR A 54 -6.93 -30.94 9.09
CA TYR A 54 -7.32 -31.31 10.44
C TYR A 54 -6.88 -30.31 11.51
N ALA A 55 -7.72 -30.17 12.53
CA ALA A 55 -7.41 -29.35 13.70
C ALA A 55 -6.19 -29.89 14.50
N GLN A 56 -6.13 -31.21 14.73
CA GLN A 56 -5.14 -31.81 15.65
C GLN A 56 -3.69 -31.56 15.22
N PRO A 57 -3.22 -31.88 13.97
CA PRO A 57 -1.81 -31.72 13.67
C PRO A 57 -1.37 -30.25 13.64
N ILE A 58 -2.25 -29.33 13.29
CA ILE A 58 -1.96 -27.89 13.34
C ILE A 58 -1.85 -27.43 14.80
N ALA A 59 -2.81 -27.78 15.65
CA ALA A 59 -2.80 -27.43 17.07
C ALA A 59 -1.55 -27.98 17.78
N ASP A 60 -1.15 -29.22 17.50
CA ASP A 60 0.03 -29.82 18.11
C ASP A 60 1.33 -29.19 17.58
N CYS A 61 1.38 -28.84 16.30
CA CYS A 61 2.49 -28.06 15.74
C CYS A 61 2.61 -26.69 16.44
N LEU A 62 1.52 -25.96 16.58
CA LEU A 62 1.52 -24.65 17.24
C LEU A 62 1.92 -24.74 18.72
N ARG A 63 1.41 -25.73 19.44
CA ARG A 63 1.83 -25.97 20.83
C ARG A 63 3.32 -26.33 20.96
N ALA A 64 3.86 -27.07 19.98
CA ALA A 64 5.29 -27.39 19.96
C ALA A 64 6.12 -26.13 19.72
N VAL A 65 5.71 -25.24 18.79
CA VAL A 65 6.37 -23.95 18.56
C VAL A 65 6.30 -23.06 19.80
N GLN A 66 5.13 -22.93 20.42
CA GLN A 66 4.97 -22.16 21.66
C GLN A 66 5.86 -22.68 22.79
N LYS A 67 5.96 -24.01 22.93
CA LYS A 67 6.81 -24.64 23.91
C LYS A 67 8.30 -24.37 23.63
N GLU A 68 8.74 -24.52 22.40
CA GLU A 68 10.13 -24.26 21.99
C GLU A 68 10.54 -22.81 22.28
N VAL A 69 9.68 -21.85 21.93
CA VAL A 69 9.88 -20.43 22.20
C VAL A 69 9.97 -20.16 23.71
N ALA A 70 9.08 -20.79 24.50
CA ALA A 70 9.08 -20.64 25.96
C ALA A 70 10.34 -21.25 26.61
N GLU A 71 10.81 -22.42 26.14
CA GLU A 71 12.05 -23.04 26.60
C GLU A 71 13.29 -22.20 26.32
N GLN A 72 13.25 -21.39 25.27
CA GLN A 72 14.29 -20.40 24.96
C GLN A 72 14.17 -19.08 25.76
N GLY A 73 13.16 -19.00 26.66
CA GLY A 73 12.90 -17.79 27.44
C GLY A 73 12.43 -16.58 26.64
N ARG A 74 11.89 -16.81 25.44
CA ARG A 74 11.38 -15.76 24.55
C ARG A 74 9.88 -15.50 24.80
N PRO A 75 9.36 -14.31 24.45
CA PRO A 75 7.92 -14.03 24.49
C PRO A 75 7.13 -14.99 23.62
N ALA A 76 5.86 -15.23 23.98
CA ALA A 76 4.96 -16.05 23.18
C ALA A 76 4.89 -15.52 21.73
N PRO A 77 4.82 -16.43 20.74
CA PRO A 77 4.74 -16.01 19.33
C PRO A 77 3.38 -15.38 19.03
N HIS A 78 3.37 -14.34 18.25
CA HIS A 78 2.15 -13.81 17.62
C HIS A 78 1.80 -14.70 16.42
N ILE A 79 0.61 -15.28 16.41
CA ILE A 79 0.19 -16.31 15.45
C ILE A 79 -0.74 -15.71 14.41
N VAL A 80 -0.30 -15.72 13.17
CA VAL A 80 -1.03 -15.20 12.01
C VAL A 80 -1.42 -16.33 11.07
N PHE A 81 -2.70 -16.43 10.78
CA PHE A 81 -3.21 -17.35 9.75
C PHE A 81 -3.34 -16.62 8.41
N LEU A 82 -2.78 -17.22 7.36
CA LEU A 82 -2.91 -16.74 6.00
C LEU A 82 -4.19 -17.32 5.39
N THR A 83 -5.24 -16.50 5.33
CA THR A 83 -6.56 -16.90 4.86
C THR A 83 -7.11 -15.90 3.83
N ALA A 84 -7.99 -16.35 2.96
CA ALA A 84 -8.66 -15.46 2.00
C ALA A 84 -9.64 -14.49 2.69
N GLY A 85 -10.17 -14.87 3.85
CA GLY A 85 -11.11 -14.07 4.65
C GLY A 85 -10.46 -13.08 5.61
N GLY A 86 -9.12 -13.11 5.73
CA GLY A 86 -8.37 -12.24 6.64
C GLY A 86 -8.34 -10.78 6.23
N GLN A 87 -7.85 -9.94 7.12
CA GLN A 87 -7.63 -8.51 6.82
C GLN A 87 -6.62 -8.35 5.69
N ARG A 88 -6.88 -7.37 4.81
CA ARG A 88 -5.99 -7.10 3.68
C ARG A 88 -4.65 -6.58 4.15
N TYR A 89 -3.58 -7.28 3.81
CA TYR A 89 -2.21 -6.94 4.16
C TYR A 89 -1.74 -5.63 3.51
N THR A 90 -1.08 -4.80 4.30
CA THR A 90 -0.50 -3.51 3.87
C THR A 90 0.87 -3.31 4.53
N GLU A 91 1.60 -2.27 4.12
CA GLU A 91 2.87 -1.87 4.75
C GLU A 91 2.71 -1.54 6.25
N GLU A 92 1.56 -1.02 6.65
CA GLU A 92 1.25 -0.78 8.06
C GLU A 92 1.23 -2.07 8.88
N HIS A 93 0.64 -3.15 8.31
CA HIS A 93 0.70 -4.49 8.91
C HIS A 93 2.14 -4.99 9.01
N ALA A 94 2.95 -4.81 7.94
CA ALA A 94 4.35 -5.23 7.96
C ALA A 94 5.12 -4.57 9.10
N ARG A 95 4.97 -3.25 9.26
CA ARG A 95 5.61 -2.48 10.34
C ARG A 95 5.19 -2.95 11.73
N ARG A 96 3.89 -3.13 11.95
CA ARG A 96 3.35 -3.62 13.21
C ARG A 96 3.83 -5.06 13.52
N LEU A 97 3.80 -5.95 12.53
CA LEU A 97 4.29 -7.32 12.70
C LEU A 97 5.81 -7.38 12.93
N ALA A 98 6.56 -6.42 12.39
CA ALA A 98 8.00 -6.32 12.66
C ALA A 98 8.35 -5.94 14.10
N GLU A 99 7.41 -5.45 14.89
CA GLU A 99 7.62 -5.14 16.32
C GLU A 99 7.64 -6.41 17.20
N TYR A 100 7.01 -7.51 16.74
CA TYR A 100 7.02 -8.77 17.50
C TYR A 100 8.39 -9.46 17.45
N ASP A 101 8.83 -9.96 18.59
CA ASP A 101 10.06 -10.76 18.69
C ASP A 101 9.92 -12.12 18.02
N ASN A 102 8.73 -12.71 18.14
CA ASN A 102 8.41 -14.02 17.55
C ASN A 102 7.09 -13.93 16.78
N LEU A 103 7.13 -14.30 15.50
CA LEU A 103 6.00 -14.32 14.60
C LEU A 103 5.84 -15.73 14.02
N THR A 104 4.66 -16.29 14.12
CA THR A 104 4.32 -17.59 13.50
C THR A 104 3.30 -17.38 12.39
N LEU A 105 3.66 -17.75 11.17
CA LEU A 105 2.80 -17.70 10.00
C LEU A 105 2.25 -19.10 9.70
N VAL A 106 0.94 -19.26 9.71
CA VAL A 106 0.27 -20.55 9.46
C VAL A 106 -0.23 -20.58 8.01
N CYS A 107 0.25 -21.57 7.25
CA CYS A 107 -0.09 -21.78 5.86
C CYS A 107 -1.18 -22.84 5.74
N GLY A 108 -2.35 -22.46 5.22
CA GLY A 108 -3.40 -23.39 4.82
C GLY A 108 -3.16 -24.02 3.45
N HIS A 109 -3.89 -25.10 3.18
CA HIS A 109 -3.95 -25.79 1.89
C HIS A 109 -5.39 -26.23 1.60
N TYR A 110 -5.64 -26.69 0.38
CA TYR A 110 -6.93 -27.22 -0.05
C TYR A 110 -8.07 -26.17 0.09
N GLU A 111 -9.20 -26.56 0.69
CA GLU A 111 -10.34 -25.64 0.97
C GLU A 111 -10.13 -24.79 2.23
N GLY A 112 -9.08 -25.07 3.01
CA GLY A 112 -8.74 -24.31 4.20
C GLY A 112 -8.36 -25.17 5.40
N ILE A 113 -8.48 -24.56 6.57
CA ILE A 113 -8.13 -25.10 7.88
C ILE A 113 -9.42 -25.25 8.68
N ASP A 114 -9.51 -26.28 9.52
CA ASP A 114 -10.61 -26.43 10.48
C ASP A 114 -10.75 -25.17 11.32
N GLU A 115 -11.92 -24.54 11.27
CA GLU A 115 -12.21 -23.23 11.89
C GLU A 115 -11.89 -23.21 13.39
N ARG A 116 -12.10 -24.33 14.08
CA ARG A 116 -11.81 -24.44 15.52
C ARG A 116 -10.35 -24.20 15.88
N VAL A 117 -9.41 -24.41 14.96
CA VAL A 117 -7.99 -24.09 15.17
C VAL A 117 -7.74 -22.60 15.02
N ILE A 118 -8.37 -21.98 14.03
CA ILE A 118 -8.28 -20.54 13.83
C ILE A 118 -8.84 -19.84 15.08
N GLU A 119 -10.07 -20.18 15.49
CA GLU A 119 -10.69 -19.63 16.71
C GLU A 119 -9.86 -19.82 17.98
N ALA A 120 -9.12 -20.95 18.10
CA ALA A 120 -8.37 -21.27 19.30
C ALA A 120 -6.97 -20.67 19.37
N PHE A 121 -6.33 -20.41 18.23
CA PHE A 121 -4.91 -20.07 18.18
C PHE A 121 -4.60 -18.79 17.41
N ALA A 122 -5.46 -18.29 16.52
CA ALA A 122 -5.15 -17.11 15.73
C ALA A 122 -5.19 -15.84 16.60
N ASP A 123 -4.11 -15.09 16.60
CA ASP A 123 -4.14 -13.71 17.06
C ASP A 123 -4.71 -12.79 15.97
N GLU A 124 -4.46 -13.14 14.70
CA GLU A 124 -5.06 -12.47 13.55
C GLU A 124 -5.08 -13.34 12.29
N GLU A 125 -5.97 -12.99 11.35
CA GLU A 125 -6.03 -13.54 10.02
C GLU A 125 -5.68 -12.48 8.99
N ILE A 126 -4.80 -12.83 8.02
CA ILE A 126 -4.30 -11.92 6.98
C ILE A 126 -4.54 -12.50 5.59
N SER A 127 -5.05 -11.66 4.68
CA SER A 127 -5.13 -11.90 3.25
C SER A 127 -4.14 -11.02 2.50
N ILE A 128 -3.36 -11.58 1.59
CA ILE A 128 -2.45 -10.79 0.74
C ILE A 128 -3.12 -10.15 -0.48
N GLY A 129 -4.42 -10.37 -0.66
CA GLY A 129 -5.21 -9.77 -1.75
C GLY A 129 -6.41 -10.62 -2.17
N ASP A 130 -7.26 -10.06 -3.01
CA ASP A 130 -8.53 -10.64 -3.45
C ASP A 130 -8.31 -11.65 -4.60
N TYR A 131 -7.56 -12.70 -4.34
CA TYR A 131 -7.29 -13.82 -5.26
C TYR A 131 -6.93 -15.08 -4.47
N ILE A 132 -7.11 -16.24 -5.10
CA ILE A 132 -6.88 -17.52 -4.46
C ILE A 132 -5.57 -18.13 -4.96
N LEU A 133 -4.78 -18.67 -4.03
CA LEU A 133 -3.57 -19.45 -4.27
C LEU A 133 -3.82 -20.93 -4.01
N THR A 134 -2.93 -21.78 -4.50
CA THR A 134 -2.99 -23.24 -4.23
C THR A 134 -2.65 -23.62 -2.80
N GLY A 135 -2.04 -22.71 -2.02
CA GLY A 135 -1.66 -22.87 -0.63
C GLY A 135 -1.15 -21.57 -0.02
N GLY A 136 -1.01 -21.53 1.29
CA GLY A 136 -0.60 -20.35 2.04
C GLY A 136 0.91 -20.06 2.04
N GLU A 137 1.75 -20.92 1.46
CA GLU A 137 3.20 -20.78 1.51
C GLU A 137 3.70 -19.52 0.82
N LEU A 138 3.17 -19.21 -0.38
CA LEU A 138 3.55 -17.98 -1.08
C LEU A 138 3.08 -16.75 -0.34
N ALA A 139 1.88 -16.79 0.24
CA ALA A 139 1.36 -15.70 1.07
C ALA A 139 2.26 -15.48 2.30
N SER A 140 2.66 -16.55 2.98
CA SER A 140 3.56 -16.45 4.14
C SER A 140 4.94 -15.90 3.76
N LEU A 141 5.47 -16.27 2.60
CA LEU A 141 6.74 -15.75 2.12
C LEU A 141 6.67 -14.25 1.80
N VAL A 142 5.56 -13.78 1.20
CA VAL A 142 5.33 -12.34 0.97
C VAL A 142 5.29 -11.58 2.30
N VAL A 143 4.55 -12.08 3.29
CA VAL A 143 4.48 -11.46 4.62
C VAL A 143 5.85 -11.54 5.32
N ALA A 144 6.51 -12.70 5.29
CA ALA A 144 7.82 -12.88 5.91
C ALA A 144 8.88 -11.93 5.32
N ASP A 145 8.97 -11.81 4.00
CA ASP A 145 9.95 -10.94 3.34
C ASP A 145 9.71 -9.47 3.72
N SER A 146 8.46 -9.00 3.63
CA SER A 146 8.11 -7.61 3.94
C SER A 146 8.29 -7.25 5.43
N VAL A 147 8.10 -8.21 6.35
CA VAL A 147 8.34 -8.03 7.79
C VAL A 147 9.84 -8.10 8.10
N LEU A 148 10.52 -9.15 7.63
CA LEU A 148 11.92 -9.40 7.97
C LEU A 148 12.87 -8.32 7.44
N ARG A 149 12.56 -7.72 6.28
CA ARG A 149 13.36 -6.61 5.74
C ARG A 149 13.36 -5.36 6.64
N LEU A 150 12.35 -5.20 7.49
CA LEU A 150 12.25 -4.10 8.44
C LEU A 150 13.02 -4.35 9.75
N LYS A 151 13.50 -5.58 9.98
CA LYS A 151 14.29 -5.88 11.18
C LYS A 151 15.67 -5.23 11.11
N PRO A 152 16.21 -4.74 12.25
CA PRO A 152 17.52 -4.10 12.30
C PRO A 152 18.64 -4.98 11.73
N GLY A 153 19.46 -4.42 10.85
CA GLY A 153 20.61 -5.10 10.23
C GLY A 153 20.30 -5.97 9.01
N VAL A 154 19.03 -6.18 8.66
CA VAL A 154 18.62 -6.96 7.46
C VAL A 154 18.91 -6.15 6.20
N LEU A 155 18.46 -4.91 6.12
CA LEU A 155 18.87 -3.94 5.10
C LEU A 155 20.05 -3.11 5.58
N ALA A 156 20.89 -2.64 4.65
CA ALA A 156 22.11 -1.93 4.96
C ALA A 156 21.86 -0.57 5.63
N GLU A 157 20.80 0.12 5.23
CA GLU A 157 20.44 1.44 5.74
C GLU A 157 18.93 1.50 6.05
N GLN A 158 18.61 1.93 7.25
CA GLN A 158 17.23 2.11 7.69
C GLN A 158 16.50 3.15 6.84
N LYS A 159 17.16 4.23 6.45
CA LYS A 159 16.60 5.23 5.54
C LYS A 159 16.16 4.67 4.19
N GLY A 160 16.69 3.51 3.77
CA GLY A 160 16.38 2.92 2.47
C GLY A 160 14.92 2.52 2.33
N TYR A 161 14.24 2.10 3.41
CA TYR A 161 12.83 1.72 3.35
C TYR A 161 11.88 2.84 3.81
N GLU A 162 12.37 3.84 4.56
CA GLU A 162 11.57 4.99 5.00
C GLU A 162 11.20 5.94 3.85
N GLU A 163 11.93 5.91 2.74
CA GLU A 163 11.66 6.70 1.53
C GLU A 163 10.91 5.91 0.45
N GLU A 164 10.60 4.63 0.69
CA GLU A 164 9.89 3.78 -0.27
C GLU A 164 8.37 4.03 -0.30
N SER A 165 7.72 3.48 -1.33
CA SER A 165 6.26 3.53 -1.47
C SER A 165 5.56 3.00 -0.23
N TYR A 166 4.48 3.66 0.18
CA TYR A 166 3.59 3.34 1.30
C TYR A 166 4.11 3.69 2.70
N TRP A 167 5.38 4.03 2.87
CA TRP A 167 5.92 4.34 4.19
C TRP A 167 5.25 5.56 4.83
N ASP A 168 5.08 6.62 4.06
CA ASP A 168 4.39 7.86 4.43
C ASP A 168 2.97 7.97 3.82
N GLY A 169 2.45 6.87 3.25
CA GLY A 169 1.16 6.82 2.58
C GLY A 169 1.19 7.19 1.10
N LEU A 170 2.34 7.59 0.55
CA LEU A 170 2.51 7.92 -0.85
C LEU A 170 3.24 6.81 -1.63
N LEU A 171 3.15 6.86 -2.95
CA LEU A 171 4.04 6.11 -3.83
C LEU A 171 5.36 6.86 -3.97
N GLU A 172 6.46 6.13 -4.05
CA GLU A 172 7.77 6.67 -4.32
C GLU A 172 7.82 7.42 -5.67
N TYR A 173 8.64 8.45 -5.74
CA TYR A 173 8.95 9.19 -6.97
C TYR A 173 9.62 8.30 -8.02
N PRO A 174 9.61 8.67 -9.32
CA PRO A 174 10.28 7.89 -10.37
C PRO A 174 11.80 7.91 -10.20
N GLN A 175 12.41 6.72 -10.25
CA GLN A 175 13.84 6.54 -10.16
C GLN A 175 14.49 6.53 -11.55
N TYR A 176 15.69 7.10 -11.65
CA TYR A 176 16.48 7.14 -12.87
C TYR A 176 17.90 6.67 -12.60
N THR A 177 18.51 6.02 -13.60
CA THR A 177 19.91 5.59 -13.57
C THR A 177 20.58 5.82 -14.92
N ARG A 178 21.85 5.47 -15.04
CA ARG A 178 22.65 5.59 -16.26
C ARG A 178 22.13 4.69 -17.38
N PRO A 179 22.26 5.13 -18.65
CA PRO A 179 22.83 6.38 -19.12
C PRO A 179 21.91 7.59 -18.91
N GLU A 180 22.45 8.82 -18.96
CA GLU A 180 21.71 10.09 -18.83
C GLU A 180 20.63 10.25 -19.90
N VAL A 181 20.89 9.77 -21.11
CA VAL A 181 19.90 9.70 -22.20
C VAL A 181 19.79 8.28 -22.69
N TRP A 182 18.57 7.74 -22.64
CA TRP A 182 18.25 6.41 -23.16
C TRP A 182 17.15 6.51 -24.21
N GLU A 183 17.44 6.11 -25.45
CA GLU A 183 16.49 6.17 -26.58
C GLU A 183 15.80 7.54 -26.74
N GLY A 184 16.57 8.61 -26.61
CA GLY A 184 16.05 9.98 -26.72
C GLY A 184 15.31 10.52 -25.50
N ARG A 185 15.19 9.72 -24.43
CA ARG A 185 14.58 10.10 -23.16
C ARG A 185 15.68 10.49 -22.17
N ALA A 186 15.71 11.75 -21.78
CA ALA A 186 16.69 12.25 -20.82
C ALA A 186 16.23 12.09 -19.36
N VAL A 187 17.20 11.95 -18.46
CA VAL A 187 16.99 12.13 -17.03
C VAL A 187 16.61 13.58 -16.76
N PRO A 188 15.65 13.90 -15.89
CA PRO A 188 15.30 15.27 -15.53
C PRO A 188 16.50 16.09 -15.05
N ASP A 189 16.71 17.28 -15.62
CA ASP A 189 17.86 18.16 -15.34
C ASP A 189 18.07 18.45 -13.85
N VAL A 190 16.97 18.55 -13.08
CA VAL A 190 16.99 18.79 -11.65
C VAL A 190 17.79 17.72 -10.89
N LEU A 191 17.76 16.46 -11.38
CA LEU A 191 18.49 15.35 -10.77
C LEU A 191 19.99 15.35 -11.09
N LEU A 192 20.40 16.08 -12.11
CA LEU A 192 21.79 16.21 -12.54
C LEU A 192 22.50 17.42 -11.92
N GLY A 193 21.73 18.37 -11.36
CA GLY A 193 22.26 19.65 -10.88
C GLY A 193 22.93 19.65 -9.52
N GLY A 194 22.85 18.56 -8.74
CA GLY A 194 23.50 18.45 -7.43
C GLY A 194 22.88 19.31 -6.30
N ASP A 195 21.82 20.06 -6.56
CA ASP A 195 21.09 20.87 -5.59
C ASP A 195 20.09 19.98 -4.84
N HIS A 196 20.48 19.47 -3.67
CA HIS A 196 19.67 18.55 -2.88
C HIS A 196 18.30 19.12 -2.51
N GLN A 197 18.19 20.41 -2.23
CA GLN A 197 16.89 21.01 -1.88
C GLN A 197 15.91 20.97 -3.07
N LYS A 198 16.40 21.26 -4.28
CA LYS A 198 15.58 21.16 -5.49
C LYS A 198 15.24 19.71 -5.83
N ILE A 199 16.19 18.79 -5.63
CA ILE A 199 15.97 17.35 -5.84
C ILE A 199 14.88 16.85 -4.89
N ASP A 200 14.94 17.18 -3.60
CA ASP A 200 13.96 16.72 -2.61
C ASP A 200 12.57 17.34 -2.85
N ALA A 201 12.51 18.61 -3.23
CA ALA A 201 11.27 19.26 -3.62
C ALA A 201 10.63 18.58 -4.84
N TRP A 202 11.44 18.26 -5.88
CA TRP A 202 11.00 17.56 -7.08
C TRP A 202 10.53 16.13 -6.76
N ARG A 203 11.27 15.39 -5.92
CA ARG A 203 10.89 14.05 -5.47
C ARG A 203 9.52 14.05 -4.78
N GLY A 204 9.32 14.96 -3.82
CA GLY A 204 8.05 15.11 -3.11
C GLY A 204 6.89 15.49 -4.04
N GLU A 205 7.13 16.37 -5.03
CA GLU A 205 6.13 16.72 -6.04
C GLU A 205 5.77 15.49 -6.89
N LYS A 206 6.76 14.76 -7.40
CA LYS A 206 6.55 13.58 -8.25
C LYS A 206 5.92 12.40 -7.50
N SER A 207 6.23 12.23 -6.23
CA SER A 207 5.57 11.26 -5.35
C SER A 207 4.07 11.56 -5.24
N ARG A 208 3.68 12.79 -4.91
CA ARG A 208 2.28 13.23 -4.82
C ARG A 208 1.55 13.11 -6.16
N GLU A 209 2.17 13.58 -7.25
CA GLU A 209 1.59 13.47 -8.60
C GLU A 209 1.33 12.00 -8.99
N ARG A 210 2.34 11.12 -8.77
CA ARG A 210 2.25 9.70 -9.09
C ARG A 210 1.18 8.99 -8.26
N THR A 211 1.10 9.32 -6.97
CA THR A 211 0.10 8.74 -6.06
C THR A 211 -1.30 9.16 -6.48
N ARG A 212 -1.51 10.45 -6.73
CA ARG A 212 -2.80 10.97 -7.21
C ARG A 212 -3.29 10.29 -8.47
N LEU A 213 -2.37 10.01 -9.43
CA LEU A 213 -2.73 9.41 -10.72
C LEU A 213 -2.94 7.89 -10.65
N ARG A 214 -2.17 7.18 -9.83
CA ARG A 214 -2.14 5.71 -9.82
C ARG A 214 -2.90 5.08 -8.67
N ARG A 215 -2.97 5.78 -7.54
CA ARG A 215 -3.59 5.33 -6.29
C ARG A 215 -4.32 6.51 -5.64
N PRO A 216 -5.39 7.02 -6.28
CA PRO A 216 -6.13 8.19 -5.79
C PRO A 216 -6.63 8.03 -4.36
N GLU A 217 -7.03 6.81 -3.97
CA GLU A 217 -7.48 6.51 -2.62
C GLU A 217 -6.39 6.71 -1.54
N LEU A 218 -5.12 6.38 -1.87
CA LEU A 218 -4.00 6.64 -0.96
C LEU A 218 -3.69 8.14 -0.89
N TYR A 219 -3.82 8.84 -2.02
CA TYR A 219 -3.59 10.28 -2.05
C TYR A 219 -4.64 11.03 -1.22
N GLU A 220 -5.90 10.61 -1.27
CA GLU A 220 -6.98 11.16 -0.44
C GLU A 220 -6.70 10.95 1.05
N GLN A 221 -6.34 9.73 1.46
CA GLN A 221 -5.96 9.41 2.84
C GLN A 221 -4.75 10.23 3.30
N TRP A 222 -3.74 10.39 2.43
CA TRP A 222 -2.56 11.20 2.72
C TRP A 222 -2.93 12.67 2.92
N CYS A 223 -3.81 13.25 2.10
CA CYS A 223 -4.30 14.62 2.25
C CYS A 223 -5.09 14.82 3.55
N GLU A 224 -5.82 13.82 4.02
CA GLU A 224 -6.54 13.87 5.31
C GLU A 224 -5.58 13.93 6.50
N SER A 225 -4.49 13.16 6.44
CA SER A 225 -3.46 13.12 7.50
C SER A 225 -2.47 14.28 7.41
N HIS A 226 -2.33 14.90 6.23
CA HIS A 226 -1.46 16.05 5.96
C HIS A 226 -2.28 17.24 5.45
N PRO A 227 -3.14 17.83 6.29
CA PRO A 227 -3.91 18.99 5.89
C PRO A 227 -2.95 20.09 5.46
N ILE A 228 -3.20 20.70 4.30
CA ILE A 228 -2.40 21.82 3.79
C ILE A 228 -2.61 23.00 4.76
N THR A 229 -1.79 23.04 5.81
CA THR A 229 -1.80 24.08 6.83
C THR A 229 -1.21 25.39 6.34
N GLU A 230 -0.31 25.31 5.35
CA GLU A 230 0.19 26.46 4.62
C GLU A 230 -0.20 26.28 3.14
N LEU A 231 -1.19 27.02 2.69
CA LEU A 231 -1.31 27.33 1.28
C LEU A 231 0.06 27.83 0.85
N PRO A 232 0.65 27.31 -0.27
CA PRO A 232 1.83 27.94 -0.83
C PRO A 232 1.54 29.44 -0.80
N LYS A 233 2.48 30.26 -0.34
CA LYS A 233 2.37 31.71 -0.35
C LYS A 233 2.30 32.15 -1.82
N TRP A 234 1.22 31.76 -2.48
CA TRP A 234 0.79 32.38 -3.70
C TRP A 234 0.66 33.83 -3.29
N LYS A 235 1.57 34.66 -3.74
CA LYS A 235 1.32 36.10 -3.70
C LYS A 235 -0.11 36.22 -4.20
N ARG A 236 -1.08 36.59 -3.34
CA ARG A 236 -2.43 36.90 -3.77
C ARG A 236 -2.25 37.92 -4.87
N GLY A 237 -2.21 37.43 -6.12
CA GLY A 237 -2.19 38.34 -7.25
C GLY A 237 -3.47 39.12 -7.14
N GLU A 238 -3.43 40.38 -7.46
CA GLU A 238 -4.59 41.27 -7.48
C GLU A 238 -5.75 40.70 -8.33
N ASN A 239 -5.51 39.60 -9.02
CA ASN A 239 -6.36 38.95 -10.02
C ASN A 239 -7.08 37.66 -9.55
N MET A 240 -7.00 37.28 -8.29
CA MET A 240 -7.72 36.08 -7.81
C MET A 240 -9.01 36.45 -7.08
N ARG A 241 -10.13 35.94 -7.57
CA ARG A 241 -11.46 36.16 -6.96
C ARG A 241 -12.08 34.86 -6.48
N LEU A 242 -12.62 34.89 -5.26
CA LEU A 242 -13.38 33.78 -4.70
C LEU A 242 -14.69 33.59 -5.50
N VAL A 243 -14.93 32.36 -5.95
CA VAL A 243 -16.16 31.97 -6.65
C VAL A 243 -17.31 31.94 -5.66
N LYS A 244 -18.30 32.81 -5.83
CA LYS A 244 -19.44 32.96 -4.94
C LYS A 244 -20.79 32.78 -5.62
N THR A 245 -20.90 33.18 -6.90
CA THR A 245 -22.16 33.19 -7.64
C THR A 245 -22.25 32.03 -8.61
N ASP A 246 -23.48 31.67 -9.01
CA ASP A 246 -23.71 30.61 -9.98
C ASP A 246 -23.08 30.90 -11.35
N GLU A 247 -23.05 32.18 -11.77
CA GLU A 247 -22.38 32.59 -13.00
C GLU A 247 -20.85 32.36 -12.92
N GLN A 248 -20.25 32.61 -11.75
CA GLN A 248 -18.84 32.35 -11.52
C GLN A 248 -18.52 30.86 -11.49
N PHE A 249 -19.43 30.03 -10.92
CA PHE A 249 -19.30 28.57 -10.97
C PHE A 249 -19.40 28.04 -12.40
N ALA A 250 -20.32 28.57 -13.20
CA ALA A 250 -20.45 28.21 -14.61
C ALA A 250 -19.19 28.61 -15.43
N ALA A 251 -18.63 29.82 -15.16
CA ALA A 251 -17.39 30.23 -15.78
C ALA A 251 -16.20 29.31 -15.38
N ALA A 252 -16.13 28.93 -14.11
CA ALA A 252 -15.13 27.99 -13.61
C ALA A 252 -15.22 26.62 -14.32
N ALA A 253 -16.42 26.06 -14.44
CA ALA A 253 -16.66 24.78 -15.11
C ALA A 253 -16.22 24.84 -16.57
N ARG A 254 -16.56 25.92 -17.29
CA ARG A 254 -16.18 26.12 -18.68
C ARG A 254 -14.66 26.17 -18.87
N ILE A 255 -13.97 26.99 -18.09
CA ILE A 255 -12.51 27.14 -18.17
C ILE A 255 -11.82 25.81 -17.89
N PHE A 256 -12.32 25.05 -16.89
CA PHE A 256 -11.76 23.74 -16.57
C PHE A 256 -11.94 22.73 -17.71
N VAL A 257 -13.14 22.65 -18.30
CA VAL A 257 -13.41 21.73 -19.40
C VAL A 257 -12.63 22.12 -20.64
N GLU A 258 -12.55 23.40 -20.98
CA GLU A 258 -11.72 23.89 -22.11
C GLU A 258 -10.22 23.65 -21.87
N GLY A 259 -9.73 23.95 -20.67
CA GLY A 259 -8.34 23.69 -20.30
C GLY A 259 -7.98 22.20 -20.40
N ARG A 260 -8.87 21.32 -19.90
CA ARG A 260 -8.69 19.88 -20.05
C ARG A 260 -8.76 19.42 -21.51
N ARG A 261 -9.70 19.88 -22.29
CA ARG A 261 -9.77 19.56 -23.73
C ARG A 261 -8.52 19.95 -24.48
N THR A 262 -7.91 21.08 -24.11
CA THR A 262 -6.68 21.57 -24.74
C THR A 262 -5.44 20.78 -24.34
N THR A 263 -5.35 20.39 -23.05
CA THR A 263 -4.21 19.60 -22.53
C THR A 263 -4.40 18.10 -22.70
N CYS A 264 -5.63 17.62 -22.89
CA CYS A 264 -5.95 16.20 -23.10
C CYS A 264 -5.40 15.66 -24.43
N ALA A 265 -5.22 16.50 -25.44
CA ALA A 265 -4.74 16.06 -26.75
C ALA A 265 -3.35 15.36 -26.70
N GLU A 266 -2.58 15.59 -25.64
CA GLU A 266 -1.25 15.02 -25.47
C GLU A 266 -1.20 13.74 -24.59
N ASN A 267 -2.18 13.53 -23.69
CA ASN A 267 -2.09 12.52 -22.62
C ASN A 267 -3.30 11.60 -22.41
N TRP A 268 -4.42 11.81 -23.13
CA TRP A 268 -5.69 11.08 -22.90
C TRP A 268 -6.33 10.63 -24.22
N THR A 269 -7.23 9.63 -24.15
CA THR A 269 -7.91 9.18 -25.38
C THR A 269 -8.89 10.24 -25.89
N PRO A 270 -9.06 10.34 -27.23
CA PRO A 270 -10.02 11.28 -27.85
C PRO A 270 -11.45 11.12 -27.31
N GLU A 271 -11.86 9.88 -27.00
CA GLU A 271 -13.19 9.57 -26.45
C GLU A 271 -13.37 10.18 -25.06
N TYR A 272 -12.35 10.10 -24.19
CA TYR A 272 -12.40 10.73 -22.88
C TYR A 272 -12.47 12.24 -22.96
N CYS A 273 -11.67 12.87 -23.83
CA CYS A 273 -11.70 14.32 -24.02
C CYS A 273 -13.06 14.81 -24.56
N ALA A 274 -13.71 13.99 -25.40
CA ALA A 274 -15.05 14.29 -25.92
C ALA A 274 -16.16 14.11 -24.85
N SER A 275 -15.94 13.27 -23.86
CA SER A 275 -16.91 13.01 -22.77
C SER A 275 -16.96 14.11 -21.72
N LEU A 276 -15.97 15.02 -21.68
CA LEU A 276 -15.93 16.11 -20.71
C LEU A 276 -17.10 17.07 -20.90
N ASN A 277 -17.94 17.19 -19.89
CA ASN A 277 -19.19 17.94 -19.90
C ASN A 277 -19.17 19.07 -18.86
N GLU A 278 -19.48 20.28 -19.28
CA GLU A 278 -19.52 21.47 -18.41
C GLU A 278 -20.59 21.35 -17.32
N GLU A 279 -21.75 20.75 -17.62
CA GLU A 279 -22.85 20.60 -16.66
C GLU A 279 -22.49 19.63 -15.54
N GLU A 280 -21.85 18.51 -15.88
CA GLU A 280 -21.37 17.53 -14.89
C GLU A 280 -20.31 18.13 -13.98
N TYR A 281 -19.37 18.89 -14.56
CA TYR A 281 -18.33 19.53 -13.76
C TYR A 281 -18.89 20.67 -12.90
N LEU A 282 -19.85 21.42 -13.39
CA LEU A 282 -20.58 22.42 -12.61
C LEU A 282 -21.30 21.78 -11.42
N LEU A 283 -21.92 20.63 -11.63
CA LEU A 283 -22.57 19.86 -10.57
C LEU A 283 -21.55 19.41 -9.51
N GLN A 284 -20.40 18.92 -9.95
CA GLN A 284 -19.29 18.53 -9.08
C GLN A 284 -18.78 19.73 -8.27
N LEU A 285 -18.51 20.88 -8.86
CA LEU A 285 -18.08 22.09 -8.14
C LEU A 285 -19.10 22.56 -7.10
N ARG A 286 -20.40 22.40 -7.37
CA ARG A 286 -21.48 22.71 -6.41
C ARG A 286 -21.49 21.72 -5.23
N GLN A 287 -21.28 20.44 -5.47
CA GLN A 287 -21.15 19.43 -4.45
C GLN A 287 -19.90 19.67 -3.58
N GLU A 288 -18.77 19.98 -4.19
CA GLU A 288 -17.54 20.33 -3.51
C GLU A 288 -17.74 21.57 -2.62
N LYS A 289 -18.42 22.61 -3.09
CA LYS A 289 -18.78 23.78 -2.29
C LYS A 289 -19.65 23.39 -1.09
N ALA A 290 -20.63 22.52 -1.28
CA ALA A 290 -21.50 22.05 -0.19
C ALA A 290 -20.70 21.22 0.85
N ALA A 291 -19.62 20.58 0.44
CA ALA A 291 -18.66 19.87 1.30
C ALA A 291 -17.60 20.78 1.96
N GLY A 292 -17.68 22.09 1.77
CA GLY A 292 -16.78 23.07 2.39
C GLY A 292 -15.54 23.43 1.55
N TRP A 293 -15.53 23.07 0.25
CA TRP A 293 -14.45 23.44 -0.66
C TRP A 293 -14.57 24.88 -1.12
N VAL A 294 -13.45 25.50 -1.39
CA VAL A 294 -13.36 26.90 -1.87
C VAL A 294 -12.71 26.92 -3.24
N CYS A 295 -13.39 27.51 -4.19
CA CYS A 295 -12.91 27.69 -5.56
C CYS A 295 -12.55 29.16 -5.83
N TYR A 296 -11.39 29.39 -6.44
CA TYR A 296 -10.95 30.71 -6.89
C TYR A 296 -10.84 30.74 -8.41
N LEU A 297 -11.27 31.85 -9.00
CA LEU A 297 -11.02 32.18 -10.39
C LEU A 297 -9.85 33.13 -10.51
N HIS A 298 -8.91 32.82 -11.38
CA HIS A 298 -7.95 33.81 -11.86
C HIS A 298 -8.62 34.67 -12.91
N THR A 299 -8.37 35.99 -12.89
CA THR A 299 -8.96 36.92 -13.83
C THR A 299 -7.89 37.86 -14.37
N THR A 300 -7.90 38.07 -15.69
CA THR A 300 -7.10 39.10 -16.34
C THR A 300 -8.06 40.17 -16.83
N LYS A 301 -7.90 41.42 -16.35
CA LYS A 301 -8.79 42.55 -16.66
C LYS A 301 -10.28 42.25 -16.41
N ASP A 302 -10.58 41.60 -15.26
CA ASP A 302 -11.90 41.17 -14.85
C ASP A 302 -12.55 40.05 -15.69
N VAL A 303 -11.85 39.47 -16.64
CA VAL A 303 -12.29 38.32 -17.43
C VAL A 303 -11.68 37.05 -16.78
N PRO A 304 -12.49 36.06 -16.45
CA PRO A 304 -11.96 34.77 -15.95
C PRO A 304 -11.13 34.07 -17.02
N ASP A 305 -9.87 33.70 -16.69
CA ASP A 305 -8.93 33.05 -17.61
C ASP A 305 -8.19 31.86 -16.97
N GLY A 306 -8.47 31.58 -15.72
CA GLY A 306 -7.90 30.43 -15.02
C GLY A 306 -8.68 30.03 -13.79
N ILE A 307 -8.54 28.78 -13.35
CA ILE A 307 -9.15 28.24 -12.14
C ILE A 307 -8.06 27.78 -11.19
N VAL A 308 -8.22 28.12 -9.91
CA VAL A 308 -7.49 27.49 -8.81
C VAL A 308 -8.54 26.97 -7.84
N SER A 309 -8.65 25.64 -7.76
CA SER A 309 -9.47 24.98 -6.74
C SER A 309 -8.60 24.69 -5.53
N ILE A 310 -9.02 25.18 -4.36
CA ILE A 310 -8.31 24.97 -3.11
C ILE A 310 -9.27 24.27 -2.16
N ASN A 311 -8.85 23.09 -1.70
CA ASN A 311 -9.56 22.38 -0.65
C ASN A 311 -9.30 23.07 0.68
N HIS A 312 -10.34 23.61 1.30
CA HIS A 312 -10.30 24.06 2.67
C HIS A 312 -11.49 23.46 3.42
N LYS A 313 -11.24 22.38 4.16
CA LYS A 313 -12.18 21.95 5.19
C LYS A 313 -12.11 23.01 6.29
N VAL A 314 -13.09 23.90 6.33
CA VAL A 314 -13.27 24.79 7.48
C VAL A 314 -13.66 23.88 8.64
N GLY A 315 -12.72 23.65 9.55
CA GLY A 315 -13.02 22.98 10.81
C GLY A 315 -14.03 23.81 11.60
N HIS A 316 -15.06 23.13 12.09
CA HIS A 316 -15.89 23.62 13.21
C HIS A 316 -15.15 23.40 14.51
#